data_03ff2c8b531481454ee653924059776c
#
_entry.id   03ff2c8b531481454ee653924059776c
#
_cell.length_a   1.000
_cell.length_b   1.000
_cell.length_c   1.000
_cell.angle_alpha   90.00
_cell.angle_beta   90.00
_cell.angle_gamma   90.00
#
_symmetry.space_group_name_H-M   'P 1'
#
loop_
_entity.id
_entity.type
_entity.pdbx_description
1 polymer ?
#
loop_
_entity_poly.entity_id
_entity_poly.type
_entity_poly.pdbx_seq_one_letter_code
_entity_poly.pdbx_strand_id
1 'polypeptide(L)'
;VRAYATNSEGTSYGEQKTFTTLQYIQLPTVTTTIVTNVTSTTATSGGNVTDDGGATVTARGVCWSTSPDPTIDDNKTTDGNGTGAFTSQLTNLTHSTTYYIRAYATNSEGTSYGEQKYFSTLSDGMINGHQYVDLGLSSGLKWATCNIGADSPEDYGNYYAWGETETKAEYTEDNSVTFGQQL
;
A
#
# COMPACT_ATOMS: atom_id res chain seq x y z
N VAL A 1 -48.79 17.61 4.54
CA VAL A 1 -49.60 18.28 3.51
C VAL A 1 -51.06 18.32 3.90
N ARG A 2 -51.79 19.34 3.43
CA ARG A 2 -53.27 19.46 3.60
C ARG A 2 -53.84 19.96 2.28
N ALA A 3 -54.97 19.42 1.86
CA ALA A 3 -55.77 20.06 0.83
C ALA A 3 -56.40 21.31 1.39
N TYR A 4 -56.67 22.27 0.53
CA TYR A 4 -57.44 23.49 0.91
C TYR A 4 -58.41 23.88 -0.21
N ALA A 5 -59.47 24.59 0.14
CA ALA A 5 -60.38 25.23 -0.78
C ALA A 5 -60.76 26.61 -0.25
N THR A 6 -60.84 27.60 -1.15
CA THR A 6 -61.17 28.98 -0.82
C THR A 6 -62.39 29.41 -1.63
N ASN A 7 -63.31 30.13 -0.97
CA ASN A 7 -64.45 30.80 -1.58
C ASN A 7 -64.53 32.25 -1.03
N SER A 8 -65.63 32.96 -1.30
CA SER A 8 -65.88 34.31 -0.81
C SER A 8 -65.97 34.42 0.71
N GLU A 9 -66.29 33.35 1.40
CA GLU A 9 -66.43 33.28 2.87
C GLU A 9 -65.11 32.96 3.58
N GLY A 10 -64.09 32.42 2.85
CA GLY A 10 -62.78 32.07 3.41
C GLY A 10 -62.20 30.80 2.90
N THR A 11 -61.15 30.32 3.60
CA THR A 11 -60.41 29.08 3.26
C THR A 11 -60.67 27.99 4.28
N SER A 12 -61.03 26.81 3.82
CA SER A 12 -61.13 25.60 4.63
C SER A 12 -60.00 24.63 4.28
N TYR A 13 -59.57 23.85 5.25
CA TYR A 13 -58.50 22.87 5.12
C TYR A 13 -58.99 21.47 5.39
N GLY A 14 -58.57 20.55 4.58
CA GLY A 14 -58.79 19.12 4.79
C GLY A 14 -57.89 18.55 5.89
N GLU A 15 -58.04 17.26 6.10
CA GLU A 15 -57.22 16.50 7.05
C GLU A 15 -55.71 16.64 6.72
N GLN A 16 -54.89 16.78 7.76
CA GLN A 16 -53.45 16.83 7.58
C GLN A 16 -52.92 15.40 7.33
N LYS A 17 -52.15 15.24 6.30
CA LYS A 17 -51.37 14.04 6.01
C LYS A 17 -49.88 14.33 6.15
N THR A 18 -49.12 13.39 6.67
CA THR A 18 -47.66 13.43 6.74
C THR A 18 -47.10 12.46 5.72
N PHE A 19 -45.94 12.78 5.21
CA PHE A 19 -45.15 11.89 4.42
C PHE A 19 -43.66 12.13 4.75
N THR A 20 -42.83 11.13 4.57
CA THR A 20 -41.41 11.21 4.71
C THR A 20 -40.78 10.97 3.34
N THR A 21 -39.85 11.82 2.94
CA THR A 21 -39.07 11.61 1.72
C THR A 21 -38.12 10.43 1.95
N LEU A 22 -37.85 9.68 0.91
CA LEU A 22 -36.81 8.67 0.94
C LEU A 22 -35.45 9.36 1.09
N GLN A 23 -34.57 8.72 1.85
CA GLN A 23 -33.18 9.17 1.94
C GLN A 23 -32.51 8.90 0.58
N TYR A 24 -31.80 9.87 0.06
CA TYR A 24 -30.96 9.71 -1.13
C TYR A 24 -29.62 9.14 -0.67
N ILE A 25 -29.30 7.93 -1.11
CA ILE A 25 -28.03 7.26 -0.81
C ILE A 25 -27.11 7.40 -2.00
N GLN A 26 -25.86 7.70 -1.73
CA GLN A 26 -24.78 7.84 -2.71
C GLN A 26 -23.64 6.86 -2.36
N LEU A 27 -22.70 6.69 -3.29
CA LEU A 27 -21.45 5.99 -3.01
C LEU A 27 -20.64 6.73 -1.94
N PRO A 28 -19.87 6.04 -1.10
CA PRO A 28 -18.96 6.67 -0.14
C PRO A 28 -17.92 7.54 -0.85
N THR A 29 -17.35 8.50 -0.13
CA THR A 29 -16.17 9.24 -0.59
C THR A 29 -14.94 8.76 0.15
N VAL A 30 -13.92 8.31 -0.58
CA VAL A 30 -12.68 7.78 -0.01
C VAL A 30 -11.45 8.34 -0.73
N THR A 31 -10.37 8.57 0.02
CA THR A 31 -9.07 9.00 -0.50
C THR A 31 -8.02 7.93 -0.25
N THR A 32 -7.07 7.78 -1.17
CA THR A 32 -5.95 6.83 -1.04
C THR A 32 -4.75 7.49 -0.38
N THR A 33 -4.22 6.89 0.68
CA THR A 33 -2.98 7.35 1.33
C THR A 33 -1.76 6.94 0.49
N ILE A 34 -0.68 7.71 0.60
CA ILE A 34 0.60 7.37 -0.04
C ILE A 34 1.12 6.03 0.50
N VAL A 35 1.87 5.31 -0.34
CA VAL A 35 2.51 4.05 0.05
C VAL A 35 3.82 4.33 0.77
N THR A 36 4.07 3.64 1.87
CA THR A 36 5.26 3.74 2.72
C THR A 36 5.78 2.36 3.09
N ASN A 37 6.94 2.28 3.75
CA ASN A 37 7.53 1.04 4.24
C ASN A 37 7.59 -0.07 3.18
N VAL A 38 7.95 0.31 1.95
CA VAL A 38 8.06 -0.64 0.83
C VAL A 38 9.29 -1.50 1.02
N THR A 39 9.11 -2.82 0.97
CA THR A 39 10.17 -3.83 0.95
C THR A 39 10.13 -4.62 -0.36
N SER A 40 10.80 -5.74 -0.42
CA SER A 40 10.69 -6.66 -1.57
C SER A 40 9.35 -7.39 -1.64
N THR A 41 8.65 -7.57 -0.51
CA THR A 41 7.43 -8.39 -0.43
C THR A 41 6.28 -7.77 0.34
N THR A 42 6.50 -6.58 0.92
CA THR A 42 5.48 -5.88 1.73
C THR A 42 5.46 -4.39 1.45
N ALA A 43 4.35 -3.75 1.78
CA ALA A 43 4.21 -2.29 1.80
C ALA A 43 3.10 -1.89 2.78
N THR A 44 3.08 -0.62 3.16
CA THR A 44 2.02 -0.03 3.99
C THR A 44 1.33 1.07 3.21
N SER A 45 0.00 1.07 3.21
CA SER A 45 -0.82 2.15 2.66
C SER A 45 -2.08 2.31 3.51
N GLY A 46 -3.17 2.79 2.93
CA GLY A 46 -4.46 2.96 3.59
C GLY A 46 -5.34 3.96 2.85
N GLY A 47 -6.26 4.53 3.59
CA GLY A 47 -7.17 5.54 3.05
C GLY A 47 -7.90 6.30 4.14
N ASN A 48 -8.76 7.22 3.71
CA ASN A 48 -9.67 7.92 4.60
C ASN A 48 -11.06 7.99 3.94
N VAL A 49 -12.04 7.37 4.57
CA VAL A 49 -13.44 7.50 4.17
C VAL A 49 -13.98 8.79 4.78
N THR A 50 -14.19 9.80 3.96
CA THR A 50 -14.59 11.14 4.40
C THR A 50 -16.10 11.32 4.46
N ASP A 51 -16.87 10.52 3.70
CA ASP A 51 -18.32 10.54 3.67
C ASP A 51 -18.86 9.12 3.40
N ASP A 52 -19.93 8.73 4.11
CA ASP A 52 -20.56 7.42 3.95
C ASP A 52 -21.63 7.38 2.84
N GLY A 53 -21.92 8.53 2.23
CA GLY A 53 -22.95 8.65 1.20
C GLY A 53 -24.39 8.54 1.72
N GLY A 54 -24.61 8.65 3.03
CA GLY A 54 -25.91 8.53 3.66
C GLY A 54 -26.32 7.06 4.00
N ALA A 55 -25.39 6.12 3.87
CA ALA A 55 -25.56 4.72 4.30
C ALA A 55 -24.27 4.18 4.90
N THR A 56 -24.40 3.33 5.89
CA THR A 56 -23.25 2.74 6.60
C THR A 56 -22.25 2.11 5.63
N VAL A 57 -20.99 2.48 5.75
CA VAL A 57 -19.88 1.80 5.06
C VAL A 57 -19.65 0.44 5.71
N THR A 58 -19.87 -0.62 4.96
CA THR A 58 -19.84 -2.00 5.42
C THR A 58 -18.46 -2.65 5.26
N ALA A 59 -17.64 -2.13 4.33
CA ALA A 59 -16.26 -2.58 4.13
C ALA A 59 -15.41 -1.43 3.61
N ARG A 60 -14.13 -1.41 4.03
CA ARG A 60 -13.10 -0.52 3.52
C ARG A 60 -11.75 -1.20 3.54
N GLY A 61 -10.83 -0.74 2.71
CA GLY A 61 -9.49 -1.29 2.58
C GLY A 61 -8.77 -0.69 1.39
N VAL A 62 -7.70 -1.34 0.95
CA VAL A 62 -7.02 -1.04 -0.32
C VAL A 62 -7.11 -2.23 -1.25
N CYS A 63 -7.15 -1.97 -2.56
CA CYS A 63 -6.99 -2.98 -3.60
C CYS A 63 -5.76 -2.65 -4.46
N TRP A 64 -5.08 -3.68 -4.96
CA TRP A 64 -3.87 -3.50 -5.76
C TRP A 64 -3.73 -4.56 -6.84
N SER A 65 -3.07 -4.17 -7.93
CA SER A 65 -2.79 -5.02 -9.10
C SER A 65 -1.52 -4.53 -9.79
N THR A 66 -0.95 -5.34 -10.66
CA THR A 66 0.12 -4.94 -11.59
C THR A 66 -0.42 -4.19 -12.81
N SER A 67 -1.74 -4.17 -12.99
CA SER A 67 -2.44 -3.38 -14.01
C SER A 67 -3.05 -2.12 -13.39
N PRO A 68 -3.18 -1.01 -14.16
CA PRO A 68 -3.88 0.19 -13.70
C PRO A 68 -5.33 -0.08 -13.31
N ASP A 69 -5.89 0.82 -12.51
CA ASP A 69 -7.28 0.83 -12.06
C ASP A 69 -7.74 -0.44 -11.30
N PRO A 70 -6.97 -0.88 -10.27
CA PRO A 70 -7.36 -2.05 -9.48
C PRO A 70 -8.74 -1.87 -8.84
N THR A 71 -9.47 -2.98 -8.73
CA THR A 71 -10.81 -3.05 -8.14
C THR A 71 -10.84 -4.05 -6.97
N ILE A 72 -11.98 -4.15 -6.31
CA ILE A 72 -12.16 -5.14 -5.23
C ILE A 72 -12.16 -6.61 -5.73
N ASP A 73 -12.12 -6.84 -7.04
CA ASP A 73 -11.96 -8.18 -7.63
C ASP A 73 -10.48 -8.60 -7.73
N ASP A 74 -9.55 -7.64 -7.62
CA ASP A 74 -8.11 -7.87 -7.52
C ASP A 74 -7.68 -8.20 -6.09
N ASN A 75 -6.37 -8.18 -5.83
CA ASN A 75 -5.88 -8.31 -4.45
C ASN A 75 -6.39 -7.16 -3.59
N LYS A 76 -6.79 -7.46 -2.37
CA LYS A 76 -7.31 -6.43 -1.45
C LYS A 76 -7.08 -6.77 0.02
N THR A 77 -7.07 -5.73 0.85
CA THR A 77 -7.26 -5.83 2.30
C THR A 77 -8.74 -5.60 2.66
N THR A 78 -9.10 -5.95 3.89
CA THR A 78 -10.35 -5.53 4.52
C THR A 78 -10.00 -4.99 5.90
N ASP A 79 -10.08 -3.65 6.05
CA ASP A 79 -9.57 -2.92 7.21
C ASP A 79 -10.71 -2.32 8.04
N GLY A 80 -11.83 -3.06 8.12
CA GLY A 80 -12.99 -2.72 8.93
C GLY A 80 -14.11 -2.05 8.13
N ASN A 81 -14.86 -1.18 8.81
CA ASN A 81 -16.06 -0.52 8.31
C ASN A 81 -16.14 0.93 8.81
N GLY A 82 -17.20 1.65 8.45
CA GLY A 82 -17.45 3.02 8.87
C GLY A 82 -16.53 4.05 8.18
N THR A 83 -16.65 5.30 8.61
CA THR A 83 -15.86 6.44 8.13
C THR A 83 -14.54 6.59 8.88
N GLY A 84 -13.67 7.50 8.42
CA GLY A 84 -12.39 7.82 9.03
C GLY A 84 -11.20 7.17 8.34
N ALA A 85 -10.01 7.47 8.86
CA ALA A 85 -8.75 6.95 8.34
C ALA A 85 -8.54 5.48 8.73
N PHE A 86 -7.82 4.76 7.89
CA PHE A 86 -7.41 3.37 8.12
C PHE A 86 -6.04 3.10 7.50
N THR A 87 -5.36 2.09 8.03
CA THR A 87 -4.06 1.64 7.55
C THR A 87 -4.18 0.20 7.07
N SER A 88 -3.55 -0.09 5.95
CA SER A 88 -3.53 -1.39 5.29
C SER A 88 -2.11 -1.91 5.21
N GLN A 89 -1.91 -3.17 5.54
CA GLN A 89 -0.64 -3.88 5.35
C GLN A 89 -0.75 -4.77 4.11
N LEU A 90 0.09 -4.50 3.12
CA LEU A 90 0.19 -5.31 1.91
C LEU A 90 1.28 -6.35 2.13
N THR A 91 0.98 -7.60 1.83
CA THR A 91 1.90 -8.74 2.00
C THR A 91 1.90 -9.61 0.74
N ASN A 92 2.87 -10.52 0.64
CA ASN A 92 3.00 -11.45 -0.49
C ASN A 92 3.13 -10.74 -1.84
N LEU A 93 3.77 -9.58 -1.85
CA LEU A 93 4.10 -8.88 -3.09
C LEU A 93 5.28 -9.59 -3.77
N THR A 94 5.34 -9.49 -5.09
CA THR A 94 6.48 -9.93 -5.88
C THR A 94 7.55 -8.84 -5.87
N HIS A 95 8.80 -9.20 -5.67
CA HIS A 95 9.94 -8.27 -5.70
C HIS A 95 10.12 -7.63 -7.09
N SER A 96 10.78 -6.48 -7.13
CA SER A 96 11.09 -5.75 -8.38
C SER A 96 9.86 -5.53 -9.28
N THR A 97 8.69 -5.34 -8.68
CA THR A 97 7.41 -5.28 -9.39
C THR A 97 6.70 -3.96 -9.07
N THR A 98 6.17 -3.32 -10.09
CA THR A 98 5.34 -2.12 -9.94
C THR A 98 3.88 -2.53 -9.74
N TYR A 99 3.26 -1.95 -8.72
CA TYR A 99 1.86 -2.12 -8.37
C TYR A 99 1.12 -0.80 -8.43
N TYR A 100 -0.12 -0.85 -8.88
CA TYR A 100 -1.11 0.21 -8.75
C TYR A 100 -2.00 -0.10 -7.56
N ILE A 101 -2.42 0.92 -6.81
CA ILE A 101 -3.18 0.77 -5.56
C ILE A 101 -4.24 1.86 -5.46
N ARG A 102 -5.41 1.50 -4.93
CA ARG A 102 -6.50 2.41 -4.61
C ARG A 102 -7.12 2.02 -3.27
N ALA A 103 -7.46 2.99 -2.46
CA ALA A 103 -8.38 2.75 -1.34
C ALA A 103 -9.79 2.51 -1.87
N TYR A 104 -10.58 1.71 -1.17
CA TYR A 104 -11.99 1.48 -1.49
C TYR A 104 -12.87 1.61 -0.25
N ALA A 105 -14.15 1.94 -0.47
CA ALA A 105 -15.19 1.90 0.54
C ALA A 105 -16.50 1.45 -0.10
N THR A 106 -17.26 0.60 0.60
CA THR A 106 -18.50 0.00 0.13
C THR A 106 -19.65 0.32 1.09
N ASN A 107 -20.76 0.77 0.56
CA ASN A 107 -22.05 0.88 1.26
C ASN A 107 -23.16 0.12 0.50
N SER A 108 -24.41 0.34 0.83
CA SER A 108 -25.55 -0.33 0.16
C SER A 108 -25.74 0.10 -1.30
N GLU A 109 -25.22 1.26 -1.71
CA GLU A 109 -25.29 1.74 -3.10
C GLU A 109 -24.22 1.09 -3.98
N GLY A 110 -23.03 0.76 -3.39
CA GLY A 110 -21.94 0.13 -4.10
C GLY A 110 -20.56 0.49 -3.53
N THR A 111 -19.55 0.29 -4.35
CA THR A 111 -18.13 0.54 -3.98
C THR A 111 -17.59 1.75 -4.73
N SER A 112 -16.96 2.65 -3.98
CA SER A 112 -16.16 3.75 -4.52
C SER A 112 -14.68 3.50 -4.31
N TYR A 113 -13.87 4.20 -5.11
CA TYR A 113 -12.41 4.08 -5.09
C TYR A 113 -11.79 5.48 -4.96
N GLY A 114 -10.71 5.56 -4.19
CA GLY A 114 -9.88 6.74 -4.09
C GLY A 114 -8.98 6.91 -5.30
N GLU A 115 -8.21 8.00 -5.30
CA GLU A 115 -7.23 8.27 -6.35
C GLU A 115 -6.21 7.13 -6.46
N GLN A 116 -5.88 6.74 -7.70
CA GLN A 116 -4.85 5.72 -7.95
C GLN A 116 -3.46 6.25 -7.59
N LYS A 117 -2.71 5.44 -6.88
CA LYS A 117 -1.28 5.59 -6.62
C LYS A 117 -0.53 4.41 -7.24
N TYR A 118 0.80 4.50 -7.30
CA TYR A 118 1.65 3.39 -7.68
C TYR A 118 2.90 3.36 -6.82
N PHE A 119 3.50 2.20 -6.71
CA PHE A 119 4.79 1.98 -6.04
C PHE A 119 5.50 0.79 -6.67
N SER A 120 6.81 0.68 -6.48
CA SER A 120 7.56 -0.50 -6.91
C SER A 120 8.20 -1.15 -5.69
N THR A 121 8.04 -2.47 -5.58
CA THR A 121 8.73 -3.25 -4.56
C THR A 121 10.24 -3.26 -4.81
N LEU A 122 11.00 -3.39 -3.74
CA LEU A 122 12.44 -3.53 -3.83
C LEU A 122 12.80 -4.88 -4.49
N SER A 123 14.05 -5.04 -4.90
CA SER A 123 14.56 -6.34 -5.31
C SER A 123 14.49 -7.32 -4.12
N ASP A 124 14.56 -8.61 -4.40
CA ASP A 124 14.43 -9.68 -3.40
C ASP A 124 15.53 -9.70 -2.32
N GLY A 125 16.45 -8.77 -2.40
CA GLY A 125 17.58 -8.72 -1.47
C GLY A 125 18.66 -9.76 -1.78
N MET A 126 18.60 -10.40 -2.96
CA MET A 126 19.59 -11.38 -3.40
C MET A 126 20.38 -10.86 -4.59
N ILE A 127 21.70 -10.93 -4.51
CA ILE A 127 22.62 -10.70 -5.64
C ILE A 127 23.55 -11.92 -5.72
N ASN A 128 23.56 -12.57 -6.87
CA ASN A 128 24.35 -13.80 -7.11
C ASN A 128 24.13 -14.89 -6.03
N GLY A 129 22.87 -15.02 -5.55
CA GLY A 129 22.53 -16.01 -4.52
C GLY A 129 22.82 -15.59 -3.07
N HIS A 130 23.32 -14.39 -2.84
CA HIS A 130 23.63 -13.87 -1.49
C HIS A 130 22.69 -12.75 -1.10
N GLN A 131 22.23 -12.77 0.15
CA GLN A 131 21.43 -11.69 0.71
C GLN A 131 22.26 -10.41 0.86
N TYR A 132 21.60 -9.29 0.67
CA TYR A 132 22.21 -7.97 0.90
C TYR A 132 21.26 -7.03 1.65
N VAL A 133 21.83 -6.00 2.25
CA VAL A 133 21.10 -4.86 2.81
C VAL A 133 21.29 -3.67 1.87
N ASP A 134 20.17 -3.08 1.44
CA ASP A 134 20.16 -1.80 0.76
C ASP A 134 20.09 -0.69 1.82
N LEU A 135 21.19 0.04 1.99
CA LEU A 135 21.27 1.15 2.95
C LEU A 135 20.70 2.46 2.38
N GLY A 136 20.11 2.43 1.16
CA GLY A 136 19.54 3.62 0.53
C GLY A 136 20.58 4.69 0.16
N LEU A 137 21.85 4.31 -0.02
CA LEU A 137 22.91 5.23 -0.39
C LEU A 137 22.74 5.72 -1.84
N SER A 138 22.99 6.99 -2.07
CA SER A 138 22.92 7.60 -3.42
C SER A 138 23.84 6.93 -4.43
N SER A 139 24.89 6.25 -3.96
CA SER A 139 25.80 5.45 -4.77
C SER A 139 25.17 4.16 -5.33
N GLY A 140 24.01 3.71 -4.79
CA GLY A 140 23.38 2.43 -5.11
C GLY A 140 24.14 1.21 -4.58
N LEU A 141 25.17 1.40 -3.74
CA LEU A 141 25.92 0.30 -3.14
C LEU A 141 25.06 -0.50 -2.17
N LYS A 142 25.16 -1.81 -2.25
CA LYS A 142 24.49 -2.77 -1.41
C LYS A 142 25.51 -3.59 -0.63
N TRP A 143 25.17 -3.91 0.60
CA TRP A 143 26.06 -4.62 1.51
C TRP A 143 25.57 -6.07 1.68
N ALA A 144 26.44 -7.05 1.48
CA ALA A 144 26.13 -8.42 1.78
C ALA A 144 25.83 -8.59 3.29
N THR A 145 24.82 -9.39 3.62
CA THR A 145 24.48 -9.70 5.02
C THR A 145 25.39 -10.76 5.62
N CYS A 146 26.13 -11.46 4.79
CA CYS A 146 27.13 -12.47 5.19
C CYS A 146 28.38 -12.36 4.32
N ASN A 147 29.44 -13.04 4.71
CA ASN A 147 30.65 -13.16 3.92
C ASN A 147 30.35 -13.81 2.56
N ILE A 148 31.03 -13.38 1.50
CA ILE A 148 30.83 -13.95 0.16
C ILE A 148 31.20 -15.43 0.19
N GLY A 149 30.26 -16.29 -0.25
CA GLY A 149 30.41 -17.75 -0.20
C GLY A 149 29.91 -18.40 1.10
N ALA A 150 29.39 -17.63 2.05
CA ALA A 150 28.70 -18.15 3.22
C ALA A 150 27.18 -18.22 2.96
N ASP A 151 26.49 -19.20 3.55
CA ASP A 151 25.03 -19.38 3.44
C ASP A 151 24.27 -18.60 4.52
N SER A 152 24.93 -18.23 5.62
CA SER A 152 24.35 -17.45 6.71
C SER A 152 25.35 -16.43 7.27
N PRO A 153 24.87 -15.38 8.01
CA PRO A 153 25.74 -14.38 8.65
C PRO A 153 26.76 -14.95 9.64
N GLU A 154 26.47 -16.10 10.23
CA GLU A 154 27.33 -16.79 11.21
C GLU A 154 28.38 -17.67 10.58
N ASP A 155 28.25 -17.97 9.28
CA ASP A 155 29.18 -18.87 8.59
C ASP A 155 30.43 -18.11 8.13
N TYR A 156 31.52 -18.85 8.05
CA TYR A 156 32.72 -18.38 7.40
C TYR A 156 32.58 -18.56 5.87
N GLY A 157 32.59 -17.44 5.14
CA GLY A 157 32.62 -17.44 3.67
C GLY A 157 34.03 -17.43 3.13
N ASN A 158 34.12 -17.21 1.82
CA ASN A 158 35.41 -16.94 1.18
C ASN A 158 35.94 -15.56 1.58
N TYR A 159 37.24 -15.44 1.72
CA TYR A 159 37.90 -14.18 2.01
C TYR A 159 38.18 -13.40 0.73
N TYR A 160 37.81 -12.14 0.74
CA TYR A 160 38.18 -11.16 -0.29
C TYR A 160 38.71 -9.91 0.41
N ALA A 161 39.80 -9.38 -0.09
CA ALA A 161 40.21 -8.03 0.26
C ALA A 161 39.31 -7.05 -0.52
N TRP A 162 39.10 -5.85 0.04
CA TRP A 162 38.28 -4.83 -0.60
C TRP A 162 38.86 -4.49 -2.01
N GLY A 163 38.02 -4.58 -3.04
CA GLY A 163 38.39 -4.34 -4.43
C GLY A 163 38.98 -5.56 -5.18
N GLU A 164 39.04 -6.73 -4.52
CA GLU A 164 39.46 -7.96 -5.18
C GLU A 164 38.27 -8.79 -5.65
N THR A 165 38.42 -9.53 -6.75
CA THR A 165 37.39 -10.36 -7.36
C THR A 165 37.68 -11.86 -7.25
N GLU A 166 38.86 -12.24 -6.75
CA GLU A 166 39.29 -13.62 -6.57
C GLU A 166 39.47 -13.94 -5.08
N THR A 167 39.05 -15.13 -4.68
CA THR A 167 39.17 -15.60 -3.30
C THR A 167 40.60 -16.04 -3.01
N LYS A 168 41.04 -15.82 -1.78
CA LYS A 168 42.31 -16.31 -1.25
C LYS A 168 42.09 -17.01 0.08
N ALA A 169 42.86 -18.05 0.34
CA ALA A 169 42.76 -18.78 1.60
C ALA A 169 43.28 -17.95 2.80
N GLU A 170 44.22 -17.06 2.56
CA GLU A 170 44.78 -16.17 3.56
C GLU A 170 45.25 -14.87 2.87
N TYR A 171 44.95 -13.73 3.51
CA TYR A 171 45.38 -12.42 3.05
C TYR A 171 46.58 -11.97 3.81
N THR A 172 47.67 -11.67 3.07
CA THR A 172 48.93 -11.15 3.60
C THR A 172 49.31 -9.89 2.83
N GLU A 173 50.33 -9.18 3.32
CA GLU A 173 50.87 -8.01 2.64
C GLU A 173 51.33 -8.32 1.21
N ASP A 174 51.81 -9.54 0.97
CA ASP A 174 52.33 -9.96 -0.33
C ASP A 174 51.27 -10.41 -1.34
N ASN A 175 50.10 -10.83 -0.88
CA ASN A 175 49.07 -11.44 -1.75
C ASN A 175 47.77 -10.65 -1.87
N SER A 176 47.64 -9.50 -1.21
CA SER A 176 46.46 -8.61 -1.29
C SER A 176 46.82 -7.34 -2.02
N VAL A 177 46.01 -6.93 -2.98
CA VAL A 177 46.17 -5.67 -3.72
C VAL A 177 45.88 -4.43 -2.89
N THR A 178 45.17 -4.59 -1.78
CA THR A 178 44.72 -3.47 -0.92
C THR A 178 45.37 -3.47 0.46
N PHE A 179 46.16 -4.52 0.81
CA PHE A 179 46.79 -4.65 2.11
C PHE A 179 47.86 -3.54 2.31
N GLY A 180 47.74 -2.83 3.41
CA GLY A 180 48.68 -1.74 3.73
C GLY A 180 48.51 -0.44 2.93
N GLN A 181 47.52 -0.36 2.01
CA GLN A 181 47.19 0.89 1.33
C GLN A 181 46.37 1.78 2.29
N GLN A 182 46.91 2.95 2.61
CA GLN A 182 46.12 3.98 3.31
C GLN A 182 45.20 4.66 2.29
N LEU A 183 43.89 4.69 2.58
CA LEU A 183 42.88 5.46 1.87
C LEU A 183 43.00 6.94 2.22
#